data_559d18cbe5c26395b4186def9b3517c4
#
_entry.id   559d18cbe5c26395b4186def9b3517c4
#
_cell.length_a   1.000
_cell.length_b   1.000
_cell.length_c   1.000
_cell.angle_alpha   90.00
_cell.angle_beta   90.00
_cell.angle_gamma   90.00
#
_symmetry.space_group_name_H-M   'P 1'
#
loop_
_entity.id
_entity.type
_entity.pdbx_description
1 polymer ?
#
loop_
_entity_poly.entity_id
_entity_poly.type
_entity_poly.pdbx_seq_one_letter_code
_entity_poly.pdbx_strand_id
1 'polypeptide(L)'
;DIITNELKEVKEQFATPRRTEIVEWSGDMEDEDLIEREDMVVTVTSGGYIKRTPLIDFRAQRRGGKGLAGMQTKDEDVVTTLFVANTHTQLLFFTTDGMAYKLKTWRLPLGGRTAKGKAIVNILPIPVGVSIAAIMPVDVEEKEWDNLQIVFATSAGDIRRNALSDFTNVRSNGKIAMDLNEGTELVNARIAGEEEDVMLFTDSGRAIRFSTTAVRVFKGRKSTGVRGIKLLGQDKVVSMSVIRHFIATPDERSAYLKMRRAVSGLVDEEINSDEDDVNENATISPERYAEMSASENLILTITSGGAGKLSSSHDYPVRGRGGMGVAAMDKTMRGGAIVASFPVELEDQIMLATSNGQSIRVPIEGISFRSRSAGGVKVFDTKENEEVVSVAWIADQGGDAEEGQQD
;
A
#
# COMPACT_ATOMS: atom_id res chain seq x y z
N ASP A 1 -36.58 35.23 54.17
CA ASP A 1 -36.66 36.60 53.53
C ASP A 1 -35.33 37.36 53.59
N ILE A 2 -34.58 37.39 54.70
CA ILE A 2 -33.30 38.12 54.82
C ILE A 2 -32.28 37.57 53.84
N ILE A 3 -32.03 36.28 53.78
CA ILE A 3 -31.09 35.66 52.85
C ILE A 3 -31.43 35.96 51.36
N THR A 4 -32.73 35.99 51.05
CA THR A 4 -33.17 36.26 49.68
C THR A 4 -32.88 37.72 49.31
N ASN A 5 -33.01 38.66 50.24
CA ASN A 5 -32.72 40.07 50.03
C ASN A 5 -31.21 40.31 49.90
N GLU A 6 -30.39 39.72 50.76
CA GLU A 6 -28.93 39.81 50.65
C GLU A 6 -28.39 39.22 49.34
N LEU A 7 -28.94 38.09 48.88
CA LEU A 7 -28.59 37.53 47.57
C LEU A 7 -28.99 38.41 46.38
N LYS A 8 -30.11 39.12 46.52
CA LYS A 8 -30.53 40.12 45.48
C LYS A 8 -29.58 41.30 45.45
N GLU A 9 -29.19 41.82 46.58
CA GLU A 9 -28.22 42.95 46.67
C GLU A 9 -26.86 42.53 46.09
N VAL A 10 -26.37 41.37 46.43
CA VAL A 10 -25.11 40.81 45.86
C VAL A 10 -25.23 40.66 44.34
N LYS A 11 -26.37 40.15 43.85
CA LYS A 11 -26.63 40.04 42.42
C LYS A 11 -26.64 41.37 41.72
N GLU A 12 -27.27 42.41 42.31
CA GLU A 12 -27.31 43.75 41.71
C GLU A 12 -25.94 44.41 41.67
N GLN A 13 -25.07 44.16 42.65
CA GLN A 13 -23.74 44.76 42.72
C GLN A 13 -22.71 44.03 41.83
N PHE A 14 -22.84 42.73 41.67
CA PHE A 14 -21.78 41.92 41.07
C PHE A 14 -22.20 41.13 39.80
N ALA A 15 -23.49 41.20 39.41
CA ALA A 15 -23.92 40.51 38.19
C ALA A 15 -23.29 41.12 36.93
N THR A 16 -22.57 40.32 36.20
CA THR A 16 -22.08 40.68 34.87
C THR A 16 -22.91 39.96 33.78
N PRO A 17 -23.07 40.57 32.62
CA PRO A 17 -23.73 39.94 31.50
C PRO A 17 -23.04 38.60 31.18
N ARG A 18 -23.84 37.62 30.82
CA ARG A 18 -23.30 36.32 30.38
C ARG A 18 -22.43 36.49 29.14
N ARG A 19 -21.20 35.95 29.16
CA ARG A 19 -20.26 36.03 28.03
C ARG A 19 -20.49 34.93 27.00
N THR A 20 -21.23 33.86 27.37
CA THR A 20 -21.54 32.73 26.50
C THR A 20 -23.00 32.77 26.10
N GLU A 21 -23.29 32.48 24.86
CA GLU A 21 -24.64 32.30 24.34
C GLU A 21 -25.23 30.97 24.82
N ILE A 22 -26.53 30.99 25.21
CA ILE A 22 -27.28 29.75 25.43
C ILE A 22 -28.00 29.46 24.14
N VAL A 23 -27.53 28.44 23.42
CA VAL A 23 -28.21 27.91 22.23
C VAL A 23 -29.04 26.69 22.63
N GLU A 24 -30.13 26.44 21.91
CA GLU A 24 -30.87 25.19 22.06
C GLU A 24 -29.95 24.02 21.72
N TRP A 25 -30.06 22.95 22.51
CA TRP A 25 -29.28 21.74 22.29
C TRP A 25 -29.63 21.13 20.92
N SER A 26 -28.65 21.14 20.00
CA SER A 26 -28.82 20.73 18.60
C SER A 26 -28.47 19.25 18.35
N GLY A 27 -28.38 18.45 19.39
CA GLY A 27 -27.97 17.05 19.31
C GLY A 27 -26.64 16.77 20.02
N ASP A 28 -26.28 15.53 20.16
CA ASP A 28 -24.98 15.14 20.71
C ASP A 28 -23.87 15.59 19.72
N MET A 29 -23.01 16.50 20.16
CA MET A 29 -21.76 16.76 19.47
C MET A 29 -20.90 15.50 19.64
N GLU A 30 -20.60 14.85 18.54
CA GLU A 30 -19.61 13.78 18.55
C GLU A 30 -18.21 14.38 18.76
N ASP A 31 -17.33 13.63 19.42
CA ASP A 31 -15.93 14.05 19.62
C ASP A 31 -15.27 14.45 18.29
N GLU A 32 -15.72 13.86 17.20
CA GLU A 32 -15.23 14.11 15.84
C GLU A 32 -15.53 15.52 15.33
N ASP A 33 -16.64 16.13 15.77
CA ASP A 33 -17.05 17.51 15.37
C ASP A 33 -16.07 18.56 15.92
N LEU A 34 -15.33 18.21 16.98
CA LEU A 34 -14.31 19.05 17.61
C LEU A 34 -12.91 18.88 16.98
N ILE A 35 -12.75 17.89 16.11
CA ILE A 35 -11.46 17.61 15.47
C ILE A 35 -11.30 18.42 14.19
N GLU A 36 -10.26 19.24 14.13
CA GLU A 36 -9.92 20.00 12.93
C GLU A 36 -9.55 19.05 11.77
N ARG A 37 -10.03 19.40 10.57
CA ARG A 37 -9.70 18.67 9.35
C ARG A 37 -8.32 19.09 8.86
N GLU A 38 -7.34 18.23 9.02
CA GLU A 38 -5.99 18.44 8.51
C GLU A 38 -5.39 17.13 7.96
N ASP A 39 -4.45 17.26 7.03
CA ASP A 39 -3.76 16.11 6.47
C ASP A 39 -2.63 15.67 7.37
N MET A 40 -2.59 14.37 7.63
CA MET A 40 -1.64 13.69 8.50
C MET A 40 -0.78 12.70 7.73
N VAL A 41 0.49 12.66 8.03
CA VAL A 41 1.36 11.55 7.64
C VAL A 41 1.24 10.45 8.68
N VAL A 42 0.72 9.32 8.29
CA VAL A 42 0.66 8.11 9.12
C VAL A 42 1.91 7.28 8.86
N THR A 43 2.62 6.93 9.91
CA THR A 43 3.87 6.15 9.85
C THR A 43 3.71 4.89 10.70
N VAL A 44 4.07 3.73 10.12
CA VAL A 44 4.09 2.42 10.80
C VAL A 44 5.47 1.80 10.65
N THR A 45 5.96 1.16 11.70
CA THR A 45 7.26 0.50 11.70
C THR A 45 7.14 -1.02 11.75
N SER A 46 8.22 -1.71 11.40
CA SER A 46 8.35 -3.18 11.50
C SER A 46 8.16 -3.68 12.93
N GLY A 47 8.57 -2.90 13.92
CA GLY A 47 8.34 -3.18 15.35
C GLY A 47 6.89 -2.93 15.81
N GLY A 48 5.98 -2.60 14.90
CA GLY A 48 4.56 -2.41 15.20
C GLY A 48 4.23 -1.10 15.91
N TYR A 49 5.06 -0.05 15.77
CA TYR A 49 4.75 1.29 16.26
C TYR A 49 4.03 2.09 15.19
N ILE A 50 3.02 2.87 15.60
CA ILE A 50 2.25 3.74 14.74
C ILE A 50 2.12 5.14 15.32
N LYS A 51 2.11 6.14 14.45
CA LYS A 51 1.84 7.53 14.79
C LYS A 51 1.22 8.27 13.60
N ARG A 52 0.63 9.42 13.89
CA ARG A 52 0.29 10.45 12.91
C ARG A 52 1.07 11.73 13.19
N THR A 53 1.48 12.42 12.16
CA THR A 53 2.22 13.70 12.24
C THR A 53 1.58 14.66 11.25
N PRO A 54 1.30 15.93 11.60
CA PRO A 54 0.78 16.90 10.66
C PRO A 54 1.63 17.00 9.40
N LEU A 55 0.99 16.99 8.22
CA LEU A 55 1.72 17.06 6.94
C LEU A 55 2.54 18.35 6.84
N ILE A 56 2.08 19.45 7.43
CA ILE A 56 2.78 20.72 7.44
C ILE A 56 4.17 20.63 8.10
N ASP A 57 4.35 19.72 9.06
CA ASP A 57 5.66 19.51 9.72
C ASP A 57 6.71 18.93 8.76
N PHE A 58 6.28 18.34 7.63
CA PHE A 58 7.16 17.81 6.58
C PHE A 58 7.49 18.83 5.48
N ARG A 59 6.70 19.90 5.33
CA ARG A 59 6.88 20.91 4.27
C ARG A 59 7.93 21.97 4.57
N ALA A 60 8.53 22.00 5.78
CA ALA A 60 9.34 23.11 6.29
C ALA A 60 10.84 22.98 6.00
N GLN A 61 11.30 22.42 4.86
CA GLN A 61 12.75 22.47 4.56
C GLN A 61 13.04 23.20 3.24
N ARG A 62 13.86 24.27 3.38
CA ARG A 62 14.49 24.98 2.26
C ARG A 62 15.65 24.16 1.69
N ARG A 63 15.96 24.38 0.39
CA ARG A 63 17.10 23.76 -0.32
C ARG A 63 18.39 23.79 0.52
N GLY A 64 19.11 22.66 0.55
CA GLY A 64 20.43 22.54 1.19
C GLY A 64 20.47 21.86 2.56
N GLY A 65 19.31 21.39 3.09
CA GLY A 65 19.27 20.57 4.29
C GLY A 65 19.64 19.10 4.00
N LYS A 66 20.39 18.46 4.90
CA LYS A 66 20.51 17.00 4.91
C LYS A 66 19.11 16.41 5.04
N GLY A 67 18.78 15.37 4.24
CA GLY A 67 17.45 14.76 4.18
C GLY A 67 16.79 14.62 5.55
N LEU A 68 15.46 14.81 5.58
CA LEU A 68 14.69 14.77 6.83
C LEU A 68 14.83 13.41 7.48
N ALA A 69 15.40 13.39 8.68
CA ALA A 69 15.33 12.22 9.54
C ALA A 69 13.83 12.00 9.85
N GLY A 70 13.29 10.88 9.39
CA GLY A 70 12.03 10.37 9.84
C GLY A 70 12.08 9.99 11.33
N MET A 71 11.22 9.10 11.74
CA MET A 71 11.18 8.55 13.09
C MET A 71 12.58 8.10 13.53
N GLN A 72 13.04 8.56 14.71
CA GLN A 72 14.19 7.93 15.35
C GLN A 72 13.75 6.56 15.85
N THR A 73 14.13 5.55 15.12
CA THR A 73 14.00 4.15 15.54
C THR A 73 15.27 3.75 16.32
N LYS A 74 15.14 2.87 17.28
CA LYS A 74 16.31 2.11 17.76
C LYS A 74 16.84 1.31 16.55
N ASP A 75 18.11 1.00 16.54
CA ASP A 75 18.87 0.44 15.41
C ASP A 75 18.24 -0.75 14.64
N GLU A 76 17.11 -1.29 15.10
CA GLU A 76 16.44 -2.47 14.54
C GLU A 76 14.97 -2.22 14.07
N ASP A 77 14.42 -1.00 14.20
CA ASP A 77 13.02 -0.72 13.86
C ASP A 77 12.91 0.20 12.64
N VAL A 78 12.23 -0.24 11.59
CA VAL A 78 12.22 0.40 10.28
C VAL A 78 10.78 0.79 9.90
N VAL A 79 10.62 1.95 9.25
CA VAL A 79 9.32 2.34 8.67
C VAL A 79 8.95 1.37 7.55
N THR A 80 7.83 0.68 7.71
CA THR A 80 7.28 -0.28 6.74
C THR A 80 6.10 0.27 5.96
N THR A 81 5.41 1.28 6.50
CA THR A 81 4.25 1.89 5.84
C THR A 81 4.24 3.38 6.14
N LEU A 82 4.07 4.18 5.10
CA LEU A 82 3.91 5.62 5.19
C LEU A 82 2.86 6.06 4.16
N PHE A 83 1.84 6.79 4.60
CA PHE A 83 0.82 7.36 3.73
C PHE A 83 0.22 8.64 4.33
N VAL A 84 -0.42 9.43 3.50
CA VAL A 84 -1.17 10.62 3.92
C VAL A 84 -2.64 10.28 4.05
N ALA A 85 -3.25 10.73 5.14
CA ALA A 85 -4.69 10.64 5.35
C ALA A 85 -5.19 11.86 6.12
N ASN A 86 -6.39 12.34 5.81
CA ASN A 86 -7.03 13.40 6.59
C ASN A 86 -7.38 12.89 8.00
N THR A 87 -7.43 13.77 9.00
CA THR A 87 -7.82 13.42 10.37
C THR A 87 -9.13 12.64 10.43
N HIS A 88 -10.08 12.95 9.56
CA HIS A 88 -11.41 12.32 9.52
C HIS A 88 -11.47 11.07 8.63
N THR A 89 -10.40 10.76 7.89
CA THR A 89 -10.35 9.56 7.06
C THR A 89 -10.46 8.30 7.90
N GLN A 90 -11.31 7.38 7.47
CA GLN A 90 -11.48 6.07 8.08
C GLN A 90 -10.32 5.16 7.66
N LEU A 91 -9.65 4.55 8.62
CA LEU A 91 -8.60 3.54 8.40
C LEU A 91 -9.15 2.15 8.68
N LEU A 92 -8.97 1.24 7.73
CA LEU A 92 -9.17 -0.19 7.92
C LEU A 92 -7.81 -0.87 8.09
N PHE A 93 -7.69 -1.65 9.15
CA PHE A 93 -6.50 -2.45 9.46
C PHE A 93 -6.84 -3.90 9.24
N PHE A 94 -6.06 -4.60 8.45
CA PHE A 94 -6.19 -6.04 8.26
C PHE A 94 -4.95 -6.73 8.80
N THR A 95 -5.16 -7.77 9.60
CA THR A 95 -4.10 -8.51 10.26
C THR A 95 -3.80 -9.83 9.57
N THR A 96 -2.61 -10.36 9.78
CA THR A 96 -2.14 -11.60 9.14
C THR A 96 -3.00 -12.82 9.49
N ASP A 97 -3.72 -12.79 10.62
CA ASP A 97 -4.69 -13.80 11.04
C ASP A 97 -6.10 -13.61 10.43
N GLY A 98 -6.26 -12.68 9.48
CA GLY A 98 -7.52 -12.45 8.76
C GLY A 98 -8.58 -11.63 9.49
N MET A 99 -8.20 -10.86 10.51
CA MET A 99 -9.09 -9.93 11.20
C MET A 99 -9.05 -8.53 10.59
N ALA A 100 -10.15 -7.81 10.73
CA ALA A 100 -10.29 -6.40 10.36
C ALA A 100 -10.58 -5.55 11.59
N TYR A 101 -9.94 -4.39 11.68
CA TYR A 101 -10.21 -3.35 12.66
C TYR A 101 -10.45 -2.03 11.95
N LYS A 102 -11.19 -1.14 12.57
CA LYS A 102 -11.58 0.16 12.01
C LYS A 102 -11.27 1.28 12.99
N LEU A 103 -10.59 2.33 12.54
CA LEU A 103 -10.22 3.46 13.37
C LEU A 103 -10.15 4.74 12.53
N LYS A 104 -10.62 5.86 13.07
CA LYS A 104 -10.41 7.17 12.46
C LYS A 104 -8.95 7.62 12.63
N THR A 105 -8.41 8.30 11.62
CA THR A 105 -7.02 8.78 11.64
C THR A 105 -6.72 9.63 12.88
N TRP A 106 -7.66 10.50 13.31
CA TRP A 106 -7.46 11.35 14.49
C TRP A 106 -7.29 10.58 15.80
N ARG A 107 -7.73 9.31 15.87
CA ARG A 107 -7.53 8.43 17.03
C ARG A 107 -6.13 7.85 17.14
N LEU A 108 -5.34 7.94 16.08
CA LEU A 108 -3.93 7.54 16.15
C LEU A 108 -3.14 8.50 17.04
N PRO A 109 -2.08 8.03 17.71
CA PRO A 109 -1.25 8.89 18.54
C PRO A 109 -0.60 9.99 17.72
N LEU A 110 -0.77 11.23 18.15
CA LEU A 110 -0.07 12.39 17.60
C LEU A 110 1.38 12.35 18.04
N GLY A 111 2.30 12.56 17.13
CA GLY A 111 3.73 12.60 17.42
C GLY A 111 4.47 13.47 16.42
N GLY A 112 5.51 14.17 16.88
CA GLY A 112 6.42 14.87 15.98
C GLY A 112 7.21 13.89 15.11
N ARG A 113 7.93 14.41 14.11
CA ARG A 113 8.68 13.59 13.11
C ARG A 113 9.62 12.56 13.75
N THR A 114 10.33 12.93 14.81
CA THR A 114 11.30 12.09 15.50
C THR A 114 10.71 11.18 16.59
N ALA A 115 9.43 11.36 16.95
CA ALA A 115 8.78 10.55 17.96
C ALA A 115 8.59 9.10 17.49
N LYS A 116 8.75 8.14 18.39
CA LYS A 116 8.58 6.70 18.09
C LYS A 116 7.12 6.31 17.84
N GLY A 117 6.14 7.04 18.37
CA GLY A 117 4.73 6.67 18.35
C GLY A 117 4.37 5.68 19.47
N LYS A 118 3.28 4.95 19.30
CA LYS A 118 2.81 3.94 20.25
C LYS A 118 2.72 2.57 19.57
N ALA A 119 2.94 1.51 20.33
CA ALA A 119 2.74 0.16 19.82
C ALA A 119 1.28 -0.03 19.41
N ILE A 120 1.04 -0.58 18.23
CA ILE A 120 -0.31 -0.74 17.66
C ILE A 120 -1.19 -1.66 18.51
N VAL A 121 -0.59 -2.63 19.21
CA VAL A 121 -1.28 -3.51 20.16
C VAL A 121 -1.87 -2.78 21.37
N ASN A 122 -1.42 -1.55 21.66
CA ASN A 122 -2.01 -0.69 22.69
C ASN A 122 -3.20 0.14 22.16
N ILE A 123 -3.43 0.12 20.86
CA ILE A 123 -4.49 0.87 20.19
C ILE A 123 -5.57 -0.08 19.68
N LEU A 124 -5.15 -1.21 19.12
CA LEU A 124 -6.01 -2.26 18.60
C LEU A 124 -5.75 -3.57 19.36
N PRO A 125 -6.77 -4.36 19.69
CA PRO A 125 -6.63 -5.61 20.45
C PRO A 125 -6.10 -6.75 19.56
N ILE A 126 -4.89 -6.56 19.04
CA ILE A 126 -4.22 -7.53 18.16
C ILE A 126 -3.51 -8.56 19.02
N PRO A 127 -3.71 -9.87 18.76
CA PRO A 127 -3.05 -10.95 19.50
C PRO A 127 -1.51 -10.91 19.34
N VAL A 128 -0.81 -11.44 20.32
CA VAL A 128 0.65 -11.60 20.25
C VAL A 128 1.03 -12.52 19.09
N GLY A 129 2.03 -12.11 18.33
CA GLY A 129 2.51 -12.87 17.15
C GLY A 129 1.74 -12.57 15.85
N VAL A 130 0.68 -11.75 15.92
CA VAL A 130 -0.07 -11.29 14.75
C VAL A 130 0.45 -9.92 14.32
N SER A 131 0.66 -9.75 13.02
CA SER A 131 1.13 -8.51 12.41
C SER A 131 0.05 -7.86 11.56
N ILE A 132 0.27 -6.60 11.17
CA ILE A 132 -0.57 -5.91 10.18
C ILE A 132 -0.17 -6.38 8.78
N ALA A 133 -1.15 -6.92 8.05
CA ALA A 133 -1.00 -7.29 6.64
C ALA A 133 -1.25 -6.09 5.71
N ALA A 134 -2.25 -5.25 6.05
CA ALA A 134 -2.58 -4.05 5.28
C ALA A 134 -3.20 -2.97 6.15
N ILE A 135 -2.90 -1.72 5.82
CA ILE A 135 -3.61 -0.55 6.32
C ILE A 135 -4.16 0.20 5.12
N MET A 136 -5.45 0.48 5.14
CA MET A 136 -6.14 1.06 4.01
C MET A 136 -6.91 2.30 4.45
N PRO A 137 -6.46 3.51 4.05
CA PRO A 137 -7.26 4.72 4.19
C PRO A 137 -8.44 4.64 3.23
N VAL A 138 -9.63 5.00 3.69
CA VAL A 138 -10.85 5.06 2.88
C VAL A 138 -11.39 6.50 2.97
N ASP A 139 -11.11 7.28 1.94
CA ASP A 139 -11.47 8.69 1.86
C ASP A 139 -12.94 8.93 1.47
N VAL A 140 -13.64 7.86 1.08
CA VAL A 140 -15.05 7.87 0.70
C VAL A 140 -15.91 7.65 1.93
N GLU A 141 -17.03 8.37 2.06
CA GLU A 141 -17.94 8.21 3.17
C GLU A 141 -18.54 6.79 3.22
N GLU A 142 -18.78 6.27 4.44
CA GLU A 142 -19.27 4.90 4.64
C GLU A 142 -20.58 4.57 3.90
N LYS A 143 -21.44 5.57 3.67
CA LYS A 143 -22.68 5.40 2.90
C LYS A 143 -22.45 5.01 1.42
N GLU A 144 -21.25 5.28 0.90
CA GLU A 144 -20.85 4.98 -0.48
C GLU A 144 -20.09 3.66 -0.61
N TRP A 145 -19.77 3.00 0.51
CA TRP A 145 -18.98 1.75 0.52
C TRP A 145 -19.69 0.58 -0.16
N ASP A 146 -21.00 0.62 -0.36
CA ASP A 146 -21.72 -0.37 -1.13
C ASP A 146 -21.29 -0.43 -2.61
N ASN A 147 -20.75 0.69 -3.13
CA ASN A 147 -20.25 0.81 -4.49
C ASN A 147 -18.80 0.38 -4.65
N LEU A 148 -18.10 0.14 -3.55
CA LEU A 148 -16.69 -0.24 -3.53
C LEU A 148 -16.54 -1.71 -3.17
N GLN A 149 -15.48 -2.31 -3.72
CA GLN A 149 -15.15 -3.70 -3.47
C GLN A 149 -13.73 -3.82 -2.97
N ILE A 150 -13.53 -4.81 -2.11
CA ILE A 150 -12.22 -5.10 -1.53
C ILE A 150 -11.81 -6.52 -1.90
N VAL A 151 -10.55 -6.67 -2.26
CA VAL A 151 -9.92 -7.94 -2.62
C VAL A 151 -8.90 -8.32 -1.55
N PHE A 152 -8.92 -9.58 -1.14
CA PHE A 152 -8.01 -10.19 -0.18
C PHE A 152 -7.20 -11.29 -0.84
N ALA A 153 -5.92 -11.41 -0.52
CA ALA A 153 -5.09 -12.53 -0.93
C ALA A 153 -4.37 -13.16 0.26
N THR A 154 -4.22 -14.48 0.23
CA THR A 154 -3.54 -15.27 1.26
C THR A 154 -2.20 -15.81 0.78
N SER A 155 -1.34 -16.17 1.72
CA SER A 155 -0.05 -16.82 1.43
C SER A 155 -0.21 -18.17 0.72
N ALA A 156 -1.36 -18.83 0.88
CA ALA A 156 -1.70 -20.07 0.17
C ALA A 156 -2.17 -19.86 -1.29
N GLY A 157 -2.26 -18.59 -1.75
CA GLY A 157 -2.65 -18.27 -3.10
C GLY A 157 -4.16 -18.21 -3.32
N ASP A 158 -4.95 -18.19 -2.26
CA ASP A 158 -6.39 -17.98 -2.34
C ASP A 158 -6.71 -16.48 -2.39
N ILE A 159 -7.79 -16.15 -3.08
CA ILE A 159 -8.28 -14.79 -3.27
C ILE A 159 -9.78 -14.71 -3.03
N ARG A 160 -10.23 -13.58 -2.46
CA ARG A 160 -11.64 -13.30 -2.23
C ARG A 160 -11.96 -11.83 -2.48
N ARG A 161 -13.14 -11.56 -3.01
CA ARG A 161 -13.68 -10.22 -3.24
C ARG A 161 -15.00 -10.03 -2.50
N ASN A 162 -15.12 -8.94 -1.75
CA ASN A 162 -16.31 -8.59 -1.00
C ASN A 162 -16.72 -7.14 -1.29
N ALA A 163 -17.97 -6.78 -0.98
CA ALA A 163 -18.33 -5.37 -0.88
C ALA A 163 -17.58 -4.74 0.30
N LEU A 164 -17.11 -3.50 0.13
CA LEU A 164 -16.42 -2.77 1.21
C LEU A 164 -17.38 -2.48 2.37
N SER A 165 -18.68 -2.35 2.10
CA SER A 165 -19.74 -2.17 3.11
C SER A 165 -19.85 -3.33 4.11
N ASP A 166 -19.28 -4.49 3.83
CA ASP A 166 -19.13 -5.56 4.82
C ASP A 166 -18.31 -5.11 6.05
N PHE A 167 -17.56 -4.01 5.93
CA PHE A 167 -16.67 -3.45 6.96
C PHE A 167 -17.14 -2.10 7.55
N THR A 168 -18.38 -1.67 7.29
CA THR A 168 -18.97 -0.48 7.93
C THR A 168 -19.12 -0.69 9.45
N ASN A 169 -19.61 -1.85 9.87
CA ASN A 169 -19.84 -2.19 11.26
C ASN A 169 -18.73 -3.13 11.80
N VAL A 170 -17.59 -2.55 12.14
CA VAL A 170 -16.48 -3.25 12.81
C VAL A 170 -16.48 -2.88 14.29
N ARG A 171 -16.63 -3.89 15.15
CA ARG A 171 -16.60 -3.71 16.61
C ARG A 171 -15.17 -3.47 17.10
N SER A 172 -15.03 -2.96 18.32
CA SER A 172 -13.70 -2.69 18.92
C SER A 172 -12.82 -3.94 19.04
N ASN A 173 -13.42 -5.12 19.19
CA ASN A 173 -12.69 -6.42 19.23
C ASN A 173 -12.39 -6.99 17.83
N GLY A 174 -12.63 -6.22 16.77
CA GLY A 174 -12.39 -6.63 15.39
C GLY A 174 -13.55 -7.41 14.79
N LYS A 175 -13.36 -7.75 13.52
CA LYS A 175 -14.31 -8.49 12.68
C LYS A 175 -13.54 -9.42 11.76
N ILE A 176 -14.00 -10.66 11.60
CA ILE A 176 -13.39 -11.58 10.63
C ILE A 176 -13.50 -10.98 9.24
N ALA A 177 -12.37 -10.76 8.59
CA ALA A 177 -12.29 -10.34 7.19
C ALA A 177 -12.27 -11.54 6.26
N MET A 178 -11.50 -12.57 6.61
CA MET A 178 -11.35 -13.79 5.81
C MET A 178 -11.03 -14.96 6.73
N ASP A 179 -11.67 -16.12 6.54
CA ASP A 179 -11.23 -17.35 7.18
C ASP A 179 -9.93 -17.84 6.53
N LEU A 180 -8.99 -18.26 7.34
CA LEU A 180 -7.70 -18.76 6.91
C LEU A 180 -7.55 -20.22 7.31
N ASN A 181 -6.92 -21.00 6.42
CA ASN A 181 -6.48 -22.34 6.75
C ASN A 181 -5.28 -22.30 7.72
N GLU A 182 -5.07 -23.36 8.47
CA GLU A 182 -3.92 -23.48 9.37
C GLU A 182 -2.59 -23.25 8.62
N GLY A 183 -1.72 -22.44 9.19
CA GLY A 183 -0.43 -22.08 8.57
C GLY A 183 -0.53 -21.07 7.41
N THR A 184 -1.71 -20.53 7.15
CA THR A 184 -1.93 -19.53 6.10
C THR A 184 -2.10 -18.14 6.72
N GLU A 185 -1.52 -17.14 6.09
CA GLU A 185 -1.62 -15.74 6.48
C GLU A 185 -2.33 -14.90 5.42
N LEU A 186 -3.01 -13.84 5.83
CA LEU A 186 -3.45 -12.78 4.95
C LEU A 186 -2.22 -11.98 4.49
N VAL A 187 -2.04 -11.87 3.18
CA VAL A 187 -0.90 -11.15 2.59
C VAL A 187 -1.23 -9.68 2.37
N ASN A 188 -2.39 -9.39 1.82
CA ASN A 188 -2.81 -8.02 1.53
C ASN A 188 -4.32 -7.92 1.37
N ALA A 189 -4.81 -6.67 1.49
CA ALA A 189 -6.17 -6.27 1.19
C ALA A 189 -6.15 -4.94 0.44
N ARG A 190 -6.88 -4.83 -0.68
CA ARG A 190 -6.93 -3.64 -1.52
C ARG A 190 -8.35 -3.40 -2.03
N ILE A 191 -8.75 -2.12 -2.11
CA ILE A 191 -9.92 -1.74 -2.90
C ILE A 191 -9.58 -1.99 -4.36
N ALA A 192 -10.50 -2.60 -5.09
CA ALA A 192 -10.34 -2.92 -6.50
C ALA A 192 -11.66 -2.76 -7.25
N GLY A 193 -11.62 -2.01 -8.35
CA GLY A 193 -12.74 -1.83 -9.28
C GLY A 193 -12.82 -2.94 -10.32
N GLU A 194 -13.88 -2.89 -11.13
CA GLU A 194 -14.10 -3.87 -12.22
C GLU A 194 -13.16 -3.63 -13.41
N GLU A 195 -12.67 -2.39 -13.57
CA GLU A 195 -11.71 -1.98 -14.61
C GLU A 195 -10.25 -2.15 -14.16
N GLU A 196 -10.01 -3.09 -13.24
CA GLU A 196 -8.69 -3.34 -12.68
C GLU A 196 -8.34 -4.83 -12.72
N ASP A 197 -7.04 -5.11 -12.66
CA ASP A 197 -6.47 -6.44 -12.59
C ASP A 197 -5.81 -6.67 -11.23
N VAL A 198 -5.87 -7.91 -10.77
CA VAL A 198 -5.10 -8.40 -9.63
C VAL A 198 -3.82 -9.06 -10.13
N MET A 199 -2.70 -8.74 -9.49
CA MET A 199 -1.44 -9.43 -9.65
C MET A 199 -1.04 -10.10 -8.33
N LEU A 200 -0.69 -11.39 -8.40
CA LEU A 200 -0.12 -12.15 -7.30
C LEU A 200 1.31 -12.55 -7.64
N PHE A 201 2.23 -12.37 -6.69
CA PHE A 201 3.62 -12.78 -6.82
C PHE A 201 3.99 -13.78 -5.75
N THR A 202 4.80 -14.78 -6.11
CA THR A 202 5.25 -15.81 -5.18
C THR A 202 6.74 -15.66 -4.86
N ASP A 203 7.15 -16.17 -3.71
CA ASP A 203 8.55 -16.14 -3.26
C ASP A 203 9.47 -16.94 -4.20
N SER A 204 8.94 -17.98 -4.86
CA SER A 204 9.68 -18.74 -5.86
C SER A 204 9.85 -18.03 -7.20
N GLY A 205 9.31 -16.82 -7.38
CA GLY A 205 9.49 -15.99 -8.56
C GLY A 205 8.48 -16.21 -9.67
N ARG A 206 7.25 -16.59 -9.33
CA ARG A 206 6.13 -16.63 -10.29
C ARG A 206 5.18 -15.48 -10.08
N ALA A 207 4.47 -15.09 -11.13
CA ALA A 207 3.42 -14.09 -11.09
C ALA A 207 2.21 -14.53 -11.89
N ILE A 208 1.02 -14.15 -11.45
CA ILE A 208 -0.21 -14.27 -12.23
C ILE A 208 -0.95 -12.94 -12.24
N ARG A 209 -1.51 -12.59 -13.37
CA ARG A 209 -2.37 -11.41 -13.58
C ARG A 209 -3.71 -11.85 -14.13
N PHE A 210 -4.80 -11.41 -13.51
CA PHE A 210 -6.16 -11.68 -13.95
C PHE A 210 -7.09 -10.52 -13.59
N SER A 211 -8.17 -10.36 -14.37
CA SER A 211 -9.18 -9.34 -14.10
C SER A 211 -9.83 -9.53 -12.73
N THR A 212 -10.06 -8.44 -12.02
CA THR A 212 -10.82 -8.43 -10.75
C THR A 212 -12.17 -9.12 -10.90
N THR A 213 -12.82 -8.99 -12.07
CA THR A 213 -14.10 -9.63 -12.37
C THR A 213 -14.04 -11.16 -12.45
N ALA A 214 -12.85 -11.75 -12.60
CA ALA A 214 -12.66 -13.21 -12.51
C ALA A 214 -12.93 -13.77 -11.10
N VAL A 215 -12.99 -12.90 -10.10
CA VAL A 215 -13.35 -13.24 -8.72
C VAL A 215 -14.74 -12.71 -8.44
N ARG A 216 -15.71 -13.61 -8.20
CA ARG A 216 -17.06 -13.20 -7.83
C ARG A 216 -17.06 -12.40 -6.52
N VAL A 217 -18.03 -11.50 -6.35
CA VAL A 217 -18.27 -10.84 -5.07
C VAL A 217 -18.92 -11.84 -4.11
N PHE A 218 -18.26 -12.10 -2.98
CA PHE A 218 -18.79 -12.99 -1.95
C PHE A 218 -19.76 -12.24 -1.05
N LYS A 219 -20.87 -12.86 -0.71
CA LYS A 219 -21.87 -12.30 0.22
C LYS A 219 -21.50 -12.44 1.69
N GLY A 220 -20.52 -13.28 1.99
CA GLY A 220 -20.09 -13.56 3.35
C GLY A 220 -18.58 -13.47 3.53
N ARG A 221 -18.13 -13.36 4.77
CA ARG A 221 -16.73 -13.20 5.12
C ARG A 221 -16.07 -14.49 5.60
N LYS A 222 -16.88 -15.52 5.88
CA LYS A 222 -16.44 -16.81 6.41
C LYS A 222 -16.15 -17.79 5.25
N SER A 223 -15.06 -17.60 4.55
CA SER A 223 -14.51 -18.57 3.59
C SER A 223 -13.09 -18.18 3.24
N THR A 224 -12.32 -19.16 2.78
CA THR A 224 -10.96 -18.96 2.25
C THR A 224 -10.94 -18.33 0.85
N GLY A 225 -12.11 -18.16 0.23
CA GLY A 225 -12.22 -17.62 -1.13
C GLY A 225 -12.07 -18.70 -2.21
N VAL A 226 -11.44 -18.32 -3.30
CA VAL A 226 -11.16 -19.18 -4.46
C VAL A 226 -9.67 -19.12 -4.81
N ARG A 227 -9.17 -20.13 -5.51
CA ARG A 227 -7.77 -20.15 -5.94
C ARG A 227 -7.47 -18.99 -6.88
N GLY A 228 -6.51 -18.13 -6.50
CA GLY A 228 -5.94 -17.07 -7.32
C GLY A 228 -4.78 -17.58 -8.16
N ILE A 229 -3.83 -18.29 -7.55
CA ILE A 229 -2.67 -18.90 -8.18
C ILE A 229 -2.49 -20.35 -7.68
N LYS A 230 -2.00 -21.23 -8.55
CA LYS A 230 -1.60 -22.59 -8.17
C LYS A 230 -0.14 -22.56 -7.73
N LEU A 231 0.10 -22.83 -6.47
CA LEU A 231 1.43 -22.95 -5.88
C LEU A 231 2.01 -24.35 -6.05
N LEU A 232 3.32 -24.46 -6.09
CA LEU A 232 4.06 -25.71 -6.20
C LEU A 232 4.99 -25.87 -5.00
N GLY A 233 4.97 -27.07 -4.39
CA GLY A 233 5.84 -27.38 -3.26
C GLY A 233 5.60 -26.46 -2.05
N GLN A 234 6.64 -25.78 -1.59
CA GLN A 234 6.65 -24.86 -0.45
C GLN A 234 6.45 -23.40 -0.86
N ASP A 235 6.10 -23.14 -2.14
CA ASP A 235 5.91 -21.79 -2.65
C ASP A 235 4.76 -21.09 -1.93
N LYS A 236 4.86 -19.79 -1.76
CA LYS A 236 3.83 -18.96 -1.13
C LYS A 236 3.69 -17.62 -1.84
N VAL A 237 2.48 -17.06 -1.81
CA VAL A 237 2.25 -15.68 -2.25
C VAL A 237 2.86 -14.74 -1.23
N VAL A 238 3.65 -13.77 -1.69
CA VAL A 238 4.31 -12.75 -0.87
C VAL A 238 3.79 -11.36 -1.15
N SER A 239 3.12 -11.15 -2.31
CA SER A 239 2.60 -9.83 -2.68
C SER A 239 1.33 -9.95 -3.51
N MET A 240 0.40 -9.02 -3.27
CA MET A 240 -0.77 -8.77 -4.11
C MET A 240 -0.81 -7.29 -4.47
N SER A 241 -1.03 -7.00 -5.75
CA SER A 241 -1.20 -5.65 -6.27
C SER A 241 -2.44 -5.56 -7.12
N VAL A 242 -2.98 -4.35 -7.22
CA VAL A 242 -4.10 -4.00 -8.11
C VAL A 242 -3.58 -2.96 -9.10
N ILE A 243 -3.78 -3.22 -10.38
CA ILE A 243 -3.33 -2.36 -11.47
C ILE A 243 -4.45 -2.14 -12.47
N ARG A 244 -4.29 -1.16 -13.36
CA ARG A 244 -5.27 -0.88 -14.42
C ARG A 244 -5.41 -2.07 -15.36
N HIS A 245 -6.66 -2.40 -15.70
CA HIS A 245 -6.94 -3.34 -16.77
C HIS A 245 -6.67 -2.68 -18.13
N PHE A 246 -5.97 -3.38 -19.00
CA PHE A 246 -5.74 -2.93 -20.37
C PHE A 246 -5.80 -4.11 -21.33
N ILE A 247 -6.60 -3.98 -22.39
CA ILE A 247 -6.76 -5.01 -23.40
C ILE A 247 -5.74 -4.79 -24.50
N ALA A 248 -4.81 -5.74 -24.66
CA ALA A 248 -3.85 -5.80 -25.75
C ALA A 248 -3.65 -7.24 -26.19
N THR A 249 -3.52 -7.44 -27.49
CA THR A 249 -3.16 -8.75 -28.06
C THR A 249 -1.72 -9.12 -27.72
N PRO A 250 -1.33 -10.39 -27.78
CA PRO A 250 0.06 -10.81 -27.60
C PRO A 250 1.03 -10.04 -28.53
N ASP A 251 0.65 -9.86 -29.81
CA ASP A 251 1.44 -9.14 -30.80
C ASP A 251 1.61 -7.66 -30.44
N GLU A 252 0.55 -6.98 -29.99
CA GLU A 252 0.62 -5.58 -29.55
C GLU A 252 1.54 -5.45 -28.32
N ARG A 253 1.44 -6.35 -27.34
CA ARG A 253 2.31 -6.33 -26.17
C ARG A 253 3.78 -6.55 -26.54
N SER A 254 4.06 -7.51 -27.43
CA SER A 254 5.41 -7.77 -27.92
C SER A 254 5.99 -6.55 -28.64
N ALA A 255 5.23 -5.95 -29.56
CA ALA A 255 5.62 -4.75 -30.28
C ALA A 255 5.86 -3.55 -29.36
N TYR A 256 4.96 -3.35 -28.38
CA TYR A 256 5.11 -2.32 -27.35
C TYR A 256 6.40 -2.49 -26.55
N LEU A 257 6.65 -3.67 -26.01
CA LEU A 257 7.83 -3.96 -25.19
C LEU A 257 9.13 -3.81 -25.98
N LYS A 258 9.13 -4.16 -27.26
CA LYS A 258 10.27 -3.94 -28.16
C LYS A 258 10.56 -2.45 -28.34
N MET A 259 9.54 -1.64 -28.62
CA MET A 259 9.67 -0.17 -28.73
C MET A 259 10.09 0.47 -27.39
N ARG A 260 9.48 0.03 -26.29
CA ARG A 260 9.77 0.54 -24.94
C ARG A 260 11.24 0.34 -24.54
N ARG A 261 11.83 -0.81 -24.89
CA ARG A 261 13.26 -1.10 -24.66
C ARG A 261 14.16 -0.27 -25.56
N ALA A 262 13.81 -0.12 -26.83
CA ALA A 262 14.58 0.73 -27.76
C ALA A 262 14.65 2.17 -27.26
N VAL A 263 13.53 2.71 -26.76
CA VAL A 263 13.47 4.06 -26.15
C VAL A 263 14.32 4.14 -24.87
N SER A 264 14.40 3.04 -24.08
CA SER A 264 15.19 2.98 -22.85
C SER A 264 16.68 2.64 -23.08
N GLY A 265 17.12 2.45 -24.33
CA GLY A 265 18.50 2.10 -24.67
C GLY A 265 18.90 0.65 -24.33
N LEU A 266 17.94 -0.22 -24.07
CA LEU A 266 18.13 -1.62 -23.67
C LEU A 266 17.89 -2.56 -24.87
N VAL A 267 18.81 -2.57 -25.82
CA VAL A 267 18.62 -3.27 -27.11
C VAL A 267 18.92 -4.77 -27.04
N ASP A 268 19.70 -5.23 -26.04
CA ASP A 268 20.31 -6.59 -26.04
C ASP A 268 19.58 -7.64 -25.18
N GLU A 269 18.42 -7.35 -24.59
CA GLU A 269 17.69 -8.36 -23.82
C GLU A 269 16.71 -9.13 -24.73
N GLU A 270 16.87 -10.46 -24.79
CA GLU A 270 15.95 -11.36 -25.51
C GLU A 270 14.53 -11.28 -24.90
N ILE A 271 13.54 -11.17 -25.79
CA ILE A 271 12.13 -11.27 -25.42
C ILE A 271 11.81 -12.75 -25.28
N ASN A 272 11.85 -13.28 -24.06
CA ASN A 272 11.27 -14.58 -23.79
C ASN A 272 9.73 -14.42 -23.76
N SER A 273 9.09 -14.54 -24.90
CA SER A 273 7.64 -14.69 -24.96
C SER A 273 7.28 -16.11 -24.52
N ASP A 274 6.66 -16.23 -23.36
CA ASP A 274 6.04 -17.51 -22.92
C ASP A 274 4.74 -17.83 -23.73
N GLU A 275 4.51 -17.11 -24.82
CA GLU A 275 3.34 -17.24 -25.67
C GLU A 275 3.80 -17.85 -27.01
N ASP A 276 3.29 -19.04 -27.30
CA ASP A 276 3.74 -19.91 -28.41
C ASP A 276 3.44 -19.37 -29.83
N ASP A 277 2.75 -18.24 -30.01
CA ASP A 277 2.32 -17.70 -31.32
C ASP A 277 2.48 -16.19 -31.45
N VAL A 278 3.56 -15.60 -30.96
CA VAL A 278 3.82 -14.15 -31.11
C VAL A 278 4.54 -13.87 -32.42
N ASN A 279 4.00 -12.95 -33.23
CA ASN A 279 4.67 -12.47 -34.42
C ASN A 279 5.84 -11.52 -34.07
N GLU A 280 7.07 -11.99 -34.21
CA GLU A 280 8.28 -11.20 -33.92
C GLU A 280 8.39 -9.90 -34.74
N ASN A 281 7.69 -9.81 -35.84
CA ASN A 281 7.64 -8.64 -36.76
C ASN A 281 6.41 -7.76 -36.50
N ALA A 282 5.62 -8.04 -35.45
CA ALA A 282 4.47 -7.21 -35.10
C ALA A 282 4.90 -5.77 -34.83
N THR A 283 4.09 -4.84 -35.32
CA THR A 283 4.25 -3.39 -35.10
C THR A 283 2.97 -2.81 -34.57
N ILE A 284 3.08 -1.72 -33.84
CA ILE A 284 1.92 -0.92 -33.38
C ILE A 284 2.04 0.51 -33.88
N SER A 285 0.91 1.19 -34.01
CA SER A 285 0.91 2.61 -34.39
C SER A 285 1.45 3.48 -33.24
N PRO A 286 1.95 4.71 -33.54
CA PRO A 286 2.34 5.64 -32.48
C PRO A 286 1.24 5.98 -31.50
N GLU A 287 -0.03 6.06 -31.96
CA GLU A 287 -1.20 6.32 -31.14
C GLU A 287 -1.41 5.15 -30.17
N ARG A 288 -1.35 3.91 -30.67
CA ARG A 288 -1.50 2.70 -29.83
C ARG A 288 -0.37 2.56 -28.82
N TYR A 289 0.85 2.90 -29.23
CA TYR A 289 1.98 2.97 -28.29
C TYR A 289 1.72 3.98 -27.16
N ALA A 290 1.21 5.18 -27.50
CA ALA A 290 0.88 6.20 -26.52
C ALA A 290 -0.22 5.75 -25.54
N GLU A 291 -1.27 5.09 -26.03
CA GLU A 291 -2.33 4.51 -25.19
C GLU A 291 -1.77 3.46 -24.20
N MET A 292 -0.93 2.56 -24.71
CA MET A 292 -0.30 1.52 -23.87
C MET A 292 0.66 2.14 -22.86
N SER A 293 1.43 3.15 -23.25
CA SER A 293 2.33 3.87 -22.34
C SER A 293 1.57 4.60 -21.23
N ALA A 294 0.45 5.23 -21.54
CA ALA A 294 -0.41 5.91 -20.55
C ALA A 294 -1.06 4.95 -19.55
N SER A 295 -1.26 3.70 -19.95
CA SER A 295 -1.84 2.64 -19.08
C SER A 295 -0.80 1.76 -18.39
N GLU A 296 0.50 1.94 -18.73
CA GLU A 296 1.58 1.16 -18.14
C GLU A 296 1.71 1.44 -16.62
N ASN A 297 1.84 0.38 -15.84
CA ASN A 297 2.35 0.44 -14.49
C ASN A 297 3.77 -0.13 -14.49
N LEU A 298 4.70 0.55 -13.82
CA LEU A 298 6.02 -0.01 -13.55
C LEU A 298 5.94 -0.93 -12.35
N ILE A 299 6.36 -2.16 -12.51
CA ILE A 299 6.34 -3.18 -11.45
C ILE A 299 7.75 -3.34 -10.91
N LEU A 300 7.94 -2.90 -9.67
CA LEU A 300 9.17 -3.16 -8.92
C LEU A 300 9.16 -4.61 -8.42
N THR A 301 10.27 -5.30 -8.51
CA THR A 301 10.49 -6.62 -7.91
C THR A 301 11.83 -6.63 -7.19
N ILE A 302 11.82 -7.00 -5.91
CA ILE A 302 13.02 -7.07 -5.04
C ILE A 302 13.15 -8.48 -4.46
N THR A 303 14.39 -8.98 -4.39
CA THR A 303 14.72 -10.29 -3.81
C THR A 303 15.40 -10.17 -2.46
N SER A 304 15.42 -11.26 -1.70
CA SER A 304 16.10 -11.34 -0.39
C SER A 304 17.61 -11.08 -0.48
N GLY A 305 18.22 -11.36 -1.62
CA GLY A 305 19.65 -11.05 -1.88
C GLY A 305 19.93 -9.61 -2.32
N GLY A 306 18.95 -8.73 -2.28
CA GLY A 306 19.12 -7.31 -2.64
C GLY A 306 19.15 -7.02 -4.13
N ALA A 307 18.81 -8.00 -4.98
CA ALA A 307 18.62 -7.77 -6.41
C ALA A 307 17.21 -7.20 -6.68
N GLY A 308 17.11 -6.30 -7.65
CA GLY A 308 15.83 -5.70 -8.02
C GLY A 308 15.78 -5.21 -9.45
N LYS A 309 14.57 -4.99 -9.94
CA LYS A 309 14.30 -4.45 -11.28
C LYS A 309 12.94 -3.77 -11.36
N LEU A 310 12.76 -2.96 -12.37
CA LEU A 310 11.47 -2.47 -12.85
C LEU A 310 11.09 -3.26 -14.11
N SER A 311 9.82 -3.61 -14.24
CA SER A 311 9.27 -4.26 -15.43
C SER A 311 7.96 -3.60 -15.83
N SER A 312 7.60 -3.67 -17.12
CA SER A 312 6.30 -3.19 -17.59
C SER A 312 5.17 -4.12 -17.12
N SER A 313 4.05 -3.57 -16.69
CA SER A 313 2.83 -4.34 -16.45
C SER A 313 2.32 -5.06 -17.71
N HIS A 314 2.61 -4.54 -18.90
CA HIS A 314 2.26 -5.18 -20.18
C HIS A 314 3.07 -6.45 -20.48
N ASP A 315 4.18 -6.68 -19.78
CA ASP A 315 4.96 -7.91 -19.86
C ASP A 315 4.30 -9.09 -19.08
N TYR A 316 3.27 -8.81 -18.29
CA TYR A 316 2.48 -9.80 -17.57
C TYR A 316 1.14 -10.03 -18.25
N PRO A 317 0.95 -11.16 -18.97
CA PRO A 317 -0.28 -11.43 -19.70
C PRO A 317 -1.47 -11.57 -18.75
N VAL A 318 -2.61 -11.00 -19.13
CA VAL A 318 -3.88 -11.23 -18.43
C VAL A 318 -4.37 -12.63 -18.76
N ARG A 319 -4.53 -13.46 -17.74
CA ARG A 319 -4.98 -14.87 -17.86
C ARG A 319 -6.13 -15.18 -16.91
N GLY A 320 -6.70 -16.37 -17.02
CA GLY A 320 -7.62 -16.87 -16.01
C GLY A 320 -6.92 -17.10 -14.67
N ARG A 321 -7.62 -16.82 -13.55
CA ARG A 321 -7.10 -17.14 -12.20
C ARG A 321 -6.90 -18.64 -11.98
N GLY A 322 -6.08 -18.99 -11.01
CA GLY A 322 -5.89 -20.38 -10.56
C GLY A 322 -4.87 -21.19 -11.37
N GLY A 323 -4.24 -20.58 -12.39
CA GLY A 323 -3.10 -21.18 -13.10
C GLY A 323 -1.79 -21.05 -12.32
N MET A 324 -0.71 -21.59 -12.88
CA MET A 324 0.64 -21.53 -12.27
C MET A 324 1.32 -20.16 -12.48
N GLY A 325 0.72 -19.27 -13.27
CA GLY A 325 1.33 -17.99 -13.62
C GLY A 325 2.53 -18.11 -14.56
N VAL A 326 3.27 -17.02 -14.67
CA VAL A 326 4.46 -16.88 -15.50
C VAL A 326 5.69 -16.57 -14.64
N ALA A 327 6.90 -16.72 -15.17
CA ALA A 327 8.11 -16.33 -14.47
C ALA A 327 8.16 -14.80 -14.28
N ALA A 328 8.43 -14.35 -13.06
CA ALA A 328 8.58 -12.93 -12.71
C ALA A 328 10.03 -12.49 -12.61
N MET A 329 10.96 -13.44 -12.52
CA MET A 329 12.41 -13.18 -12.49
C MET A 329 13.15 -14.48 -12.83
N ASP A 330 14.29 -14.36 -13.50
CA ASP A 330 15.15 -15.51 -13.83
C ASP A 330 15.58 -16.26 -12.56
N LYS A 331 15.42 -17.57 -12.57
CA LYS A 331 15.74 -18.42 -11.39
C LYS A 331 17.21 -18.44 -11.03
N THR A 332 18.09 -18.34 -12.03
CA THR A 332 19.55 -18.44 -11.84
C THR A 332 20.16 -17.12 -11.40
N MET A 333 19.54 -15.99 -11.79
CA MET A 333 20.03 -14.64 -11.51
C MET A 333 19.19 -13.92 -10.44
N ARG A 334 18.28 -14.63 -9.78
CA ARG A 334 17.34 -14.02 -8.84
C ARG A 334 18.00 -13.54 -7.55
N GLY A 335 19.05 -14.22 -7.09
CA GLY A 335 19.74 -13.84 -5.85
C GLY A 335 18.89 -14.01 -4.60
N GLY A 336 18.05 -15.05 -4.54
CA GLY A 336 17.18 -15.36 -3.40
C GLY A 336 15.68 -15.39 -3.73
N ALA A 337 14.84 -15.44 -2.71
CA ALA A 337 13.38 -15.41 -2.85
C ALA A 337 12.90 -14.00 -3.18
N ILE A 338 11.77 -13.86 -3.89
CA ILE A 338 11.11 -12.56 -4.02
C ILE A 338 10.54 -12.17 -2.66
N VAL A 339 10.89 -10.97 -2.21
CA VAL A 339 10.40 -10.38 -0.95
C VAL A 339 9.22 -9.45 -1.20
N ALA A 340 9.28 -8.67 -2.28
CA ALA A 340 8.23 -7.74 -2.63
C ALA A 340 8.13 -7.53 -4.14
N SER A 341 6.90 -7.33 -4.61
CA SER A 341 6.62 -6.88 -5.97
C SER A 341 5.34 -6.06 -5.98
N PHE A 342 5.42 -4.80 -6.42
CA PHE A 342 4.30 -3.86 -6.43
C PHE A 342 4.51 -2.75 -7.47
N PRO A 343 3.43 -2.08 -7.93
CA PRO A 343 3.51 -0.95 -8.84
C PRO A 343 4.13 0.28 -8.15
N VAL A 344 4.94 1.01 -8.90
CA VAL A 344 5.63 2.24 -8.45
C VAL A 344 5.66 3.27 -9.56
N GLU A 345 5.87 4.54 -9.20
CA GLU A 345 6.19 5.63 -10.12
C GLU A 345 7.70 5.92 -10.07
N LEU A 346 8.26 6.57 -11.09
CA LEU A 346 9.70 6.85 -11.15
C LEU A 346 10.16 7.82 -10.04
N GLU A 347 9.29 8.72 -9.65
CA GLU A 347 9.50 9.72 -8.60
C GLU A 347 9.46 9.14 -7.19
N ASP A 348 8.93 7.92 -7.05
CA ASP A 348 8.80 7.24 -5.77
C ASP A 348 10.15 6.83 -5.20
N GLN A 349 10.12 6.45 -3.94
CA GLN A 349 11.25 5.88 -3.21
C GLN A 349 10.79 4.62 -2.49
N ILE A 350 11.75 3.77 -2.17
CA ILE A 350 11.53 2.60 -1.32
C ILE A 350 12.44 2.62 -0.11
N MET A 351 11.98 2.01 0.96
CA MET A 351 12.78 1.69 2.13
C MET A 351 13.00 0.17 2.16
N LEU A 352 14.23 -0.25 2.10
CA LEU A 352 14.63 -1.65 2.27
C LEU A 352 15.06 -1.86 3.72
N ALA A 353 14.63 -2.95 4.32
CA ALA A 353 15.08 -3.40 5.63
C ALA A 353 15.72 -4.77 5.53
N THR A 354 16.80 -5.00 6.28
CA THR A 354 17.52 -6.27 6.29
C THR A 354 17.34 -7.02 7.61
N SER A 355 17.66 -8.30 7.60
CA SER A 355 17.61 -9.19 8.78
C SER A 355 18.54 -8.73 9.92
N ASN A 356 19.57 -7.93 9.61
CA ASN A 356 20.50 -7.37 10.59
C ASN A 356 20.08 -5.99 11.12
N GLY A 357 18.83 -5.56 10.82
CA GLY A 357 18.28 -4.29 11.29
C GLY A 357 18.79 -3.05 10.52
N GLN A 358 19.48 -3.22 9.42
CA GLN A 358 19.86 -2.10 8.56
C GLN A 358 18.69 -1.67 7.70
N SER A 359 18.60 -0.37 7.43
CA SER A 359 17.65 0.19 6.49
C SER A 359 18.31 1.15 5.53
N ILE A 360 17.86 1.13 4.29
CA ILE A 360 18.33 2.04 3.24
C ILE A 360 17.14 2.57 2.45
N ARG A 361 17.22 3.84 2.11
CA ARG A 361 16.26 4.51 1.23
C ARG A 361 16.84 4.57 -0.18
N VAL A 362 16.08 4.07 -1.16
CA VAL A 362 16.51 3.98 -2.55
C VAL A 362 15.47 4.67 -3.43
N PRO A 363 15.86 5.62 -4.31
CA PRO A 363 14.98 6.18 -5.31
C PRO A 363 14.68 5.13 -6.40
N ILE A 364 13.46 5.11 -6.91
CA ILE A 364 13.04 4.18 -7.98
C ILE A 364 13.78 4.48 -9.29
N GLU A 365 14.00 5.75 -9.62
CA GLU A 365 14.71 6.19 -10.84
C GLU A 365 16.07 5.52 -11.05
N GLY A 366 16.75 5.13 -9.97
CA GLY A 366 18.04 4.43 -10.03
C GLY A 366 17.95 2.92 -10.32
N ILE A 367 16.75 2.34 -10.39
CA ILE A 367 16.55 0.90 -10.58
C ILE A 367 16.34 0.61 -12.06
N SER A 368 17.12 -0.34 -12.61
CA SER A 368 17.08 -0.68 -14.03
C SER A 368 15.74 -1.27 -14.46
N PHE A 369 15.23 -0.77 -15.59
CA PHE A 369 14.10 -1.37 -16.29
C PHE A 369 14.57 -2.61 -17.05
N ARG A 370 13.88 -3.76 -16.88
CA ARG A 370 14.20 -5.05 -17.50
C ARG A 370 12.95 -5.83 -17.84
N SER A 371 13.12 -6.85 -18.68
CA SER A 371 12.01 -7.76 -18.97
C SER A 371 11.58 -8.53 -17.72
N ARG A 372 10.33 -8.98 -17.73
CA ARG A 372 9.71 -9.76 -16.66
C ARG A 372 10.55 -11.00 -16.28
N SER A 373 11.03 -11.73 -17.27
CA SER A 373 11.81 -12.95 -17.08
C SER A 373 13.30 -12.72 -16.82
N ALA A 374 13.82 -11.50 -17.02
CA ALA A 374 15.23 -11.19 -16.78
C ALA A 374 15.60 -11.20 -15.30
N GLY A 375 16.88 -11.34 -14.99
CA GLY A 375 17.41 -11.14 -13.65
C GLY A 375 17.38 -9.68 -13.22
N GLY A 376 17.40 -9.43 -11.91
CA GLY A 376 17.55 -8.10 -11.34
C GLY A 376 19.01 -7.60 -11.37
N VAL A 377 19.17 -6.32 -11.09
CA VAL A 377 20.46 -5.70 -10.77
C VAL A 377 20.60 -5.55 -9.26
N LYS A 378 21.82 -5.38 -8.78
CA LYS A 378 22.05 -5.11 -7.36
C LYS A 378 21.48 -3.73 -7.00
N VAL A 379 20.48 -3.73 -6.14
CA VAL A 379 19.86 -2.52 -5.58
C VAL A 379 20.43 -2.23 -4.18
N PHE A 380 20.72 -3.29 -3.43
CA PHE A 380 21.33 -3.23 -2.12
C PHE A 380 22.41 -4.29 -1.98
N ASP A 381 23.53 -3.93 -1.32
CA ASP A 381 24.64 -4.83 -1.05
C ASP A 381 24.44 -5.50 0.31
N THR A 382 23.89 -6.70 0.30
CA THR A 382 23.74 -7.52 1.51
C THR A 382 25.09 -8.12 1.91
N LYS A 383 25.39 -8.08 3.22
CA LYS A 383 26.55 -8.78 3.77
C LYS A 383 26.33 -10.29 3.77
N GLU A 384 27.38 -11.04 4.07
CA GLU A 384 27.30 -12.48 4.26
C GLU A 384 26.29 -12.81 5.38
N ASN A 385 25.31 -13.67 5.09
CA ASN A 385 24.17 -14.02 5.96
C ASN A 385 23.20 -12.86 6.27
N GLU A 386 23.19 -11.82 5.47
CA GLU A 386 22.21 -10.74 5.55
C GLU A 386 21.22 -10.87 4.39
N GLU A 387 19.94 -10.72 4.68
CA GLU A 387 18.87 -10.76 3.69
C GLU A 387 17.97 -9.54 3.80
N VAL A 388 17.45 -9.08 2.65
CA VAL A 388 16.34 -8.12 2.64
C VAL A 388 15.09 -8.85 3.12
N VAL A 389 14.46 -8.33 4.16
CA VAL A 389 13.27 -8.95 4.78
C VAL A 389 12.00 -8.13 4.56
N SER A 390 12.13 -6.85 4.22
CA SER A 390 10.99 -5.98 4.01
C SER A 390 11.32 -4.87 3.01
N VAL A 391 10.32 -4.49 2.22
CA VAL A 391 10.37 -3.35 1.29
C VAL A 391 9.12 -2.51 1.51
N ALA A 392 9.31 -1.26 1.92
CA ALA A 392 8.22 -0.30 2.07
C ALA A 392 8.24 0.70 0.91
N TRP A 393 7.08 0.96 0.34
CA TRP A 393 6.87 1.99 -0.66
C TRP A 393 6.68 3.35 0.00
N ILE A 394 7.34 4.37 -0.53
CA ILE A 394 7.22 5.76 -0.12
C ILE A 394 6.84 6.56 -1.37
N ALA A 395 5.57 6.97 -1.44
CA ALA A 395 5.10 7.83 -2.53
C ALA A 395 5.84 9.16 -2.51
N ASP A 396 6.13 9.70 -3.71
CA ASP A 396 6.55 11.10 -3.80
C ASP A 396 5.40 12.00 -3.36
N GLN A 397 5.67 12.88 -2.42
CA GLN A 397 4.69 13.79 -1.82
C GLN A 397 4.63 15.15 -2.54
N GLY A 398 5.09 15.21 -3.80
CA GLY A 398 4.96 16.38 -4.65
C GLY A 398 5.46 17.67 -4.03
N GLY A 399 6.70 17.69 -3.64
CA GLY A 399 7.33 18.86 -3.04
C GLY A 399 8.59 19.26 -3.75
N ASP A 400 8.49 19.70 -5.00
CA ASP A 400 9.42 20.65 -5.61
C ASP A 400 8.94 20.97 -7.03
N ALA A 401 7.86 21.76 -7.13
CA ALA A 401 7.67 22.57 -8.33
C ALA A 401 8.83 23.57 -8.35
N GLU A 402 9.70 23.46 -9.32
CA GLU A 402 10.69 24.48 -9.67
C GLU A 402 9.96 25.82 -9.88
N GLU A 403 9.95 26.67 -8.88
CA GLU A 403 9.77 28.09 -9.14
C GLU A 403 11.08 28.59 -9.74
N GLY A 404 10.98 28.84 -11.04
CA GLY A 404 12.02 29.39 -11.88
C GLY A 404 12.68 30.61 -11.26
N GLN A 405 13.98 30.63 -11.38
CA GLN A 405 14.77 31.83 -11.27
C GLN A 405 14.16 32.93 -12.15
N GLN A 406 13.73 33.99 -11.55
CA GLN A 406 13.81 35.33 -12.13
C GLN A 406 14.63 36.19 -11.18
N ASP A 407 15.80 36.56 -11.71
CA ASP A 407 16.71 37.67 -11.36
C ASP A 407 16.83 38.12 -9.90
#